data_a00e4789fc4d89adaada1338777f02c5
#
_entry.id   a00e4789fc4d89adaada1338777f02c5
#
_cell.length_a   1.000
_cell.length_b   1.000
_cell.length_c   1.000
_cell.angle_alpha   90.00
_cell.angle_beta   90.00
_cell.angle_gamma   90.00
#
_symmetry.space_group_name_H-M   'P 1'
#
loop_
_entity.id
_entity.type
_entity.pdbx_description
1 polymer ?
#
loop_
_entity_poly.entity_id
_entity_poly.type
_entity_poly.pdbx_seq_one_letter_code
_entity_poly.pdbx_strand_id
1 'polypeptide(L)'
;SLSFVLGLLMLILAYRLSKPVRLAWAIEVALLFTTIILQIIHYHRFTVPIILIELFVFMVLSMSYKDFSRETDPITVKKALGFVGVSFCLVLLNGTVGLFMLRGHITGIHDIIDAFISSFKLLIFLDTGIITAIGAYVKIYVFSLIVLNWICIVSAVILLLKPIIYHPIITKRDREKVRKLVLEFGQNPMSYLALENDKKYFFGTKCEGVCAYTIVNDVFVVCGDMICANRDGFVFLNEVIDYCKKNAYQILFVNVTDYFYALYQAADFGLVKMGEDCCFELENYNLSGGKVAKVRAAINHATKAGIKVHEYRPAENKSEEIERQMADITEEWLKTKGGYEMQFTIGGTGLWEPLDRRYFYACDENGLILGFVVFLPYEDAYLADVTRRRNDAPQGVLEKIIYESFMQLKDEGIHWGNMGLSPLYNIADKDKSTFTEKLFAYIYENMNESYGFQKLHHAKEKYAPTHWIPRYLAFYPKPFSPRLALALVRCQNKTGISKIVLSEVFKKGDK
;
A
#
# COMPACT_ATOMS: atom_id res chain seq x y z
N SER A 1 -38.79 2.66 16.94
CA SER A 1 -37.51 1.91 16.95
C SER A 1 -37.07 1.46 15.58
N LEU A 2 -37.93 0.97 14.69
CA LEU A 2 -37.55 0.58 13.30
C LEU A 2 -36.96 1.77 12.53
N SER A 3 -37.56 2.97 12.66
CA SER A 3 -37.07 4.18 12.00
C SER A 3 -35.67 4.61 12.45
N PHE A 4 -35.32 4.44 13.72
CA PHE A 4 -33.96 4.73 14.23
C PHE A 4 -32.92 3.84 13.58
N VAL A 5 -33.25 2.60 13.39
CA VAL A 5 -32.37 1.61 12.84
C VAL A 5 -32.17 1.77 11.33
N LEU A 6 -33.26 2.04 10.61
CA LEU A 6 -33.18 2.40 9.19
C LEU A 6 -32.31 3.64 9.00
N GLY A 7 -32.46 4.65 9.87
CA GLY A 7 -31.60 5.84 9.86
C GLY A 7 -30.13 5.52 10.13
N LEU A 8 -29.80 4.62 11.07
CA LEU A 8 -28.43 4.19 11.34
C LEU A 8 -27.83 3.42 10.15
N LEU A 9 -28.61 2.52 9.53
CA LEU A 9 -28.20 1.81 8.32
C LEU A 9 -27.93 2.78 7.17
N MET A 10 -28.79 3.76 6.95
CA MET A 10 -28.57 4.80 5.94
C MET A 10 -27.32 5.62 6.21
N LEU A 11 -26.99 5.97 7.45
CA LEU A 11 -25.74 6.66 7.77
C LEU A 11 -24.50 5.80 7.47
N ILE A 12 -24.55 4.50 7.76
CA ILE A 12 -23.44 3.57 7.43
C ILE A 12 -23.30 3.45 5.90
N LEU A 13 -24.39 3.33 5.18
CA LEU A 13 -24.42 3.26 3.72
C LEU A 13 -23.97 4.58 3.10
N ALA A 14 -24.43 5.73 3.59
CA ALA A 14 -23.99 7.05 3.11
C ALA A 14 -22.47 7.23 3.21
N TYR A 15 -21.85 6.78 4.32
CA TYR A 15 -20.38 6.73 4.42
C TYR A 15 -19.76 5.82 3.34
N ARG A 16 -20.42 4.71 2.98
CA ARG A 16 -19.95 3.80 1.93
C ARG A 16 -20.22 4.30 0.51
N LEU A 17 -21.21 5.16 0.31
CA LEU A 17 -21.45 5.82 -0.98
C LEU A 17 -20.31 6.76 -1.39
N SER A 18 -19.48 7.21 -0.44
CA SER A 18 -18.21 7.90 -0.76
C SER A 18 -17.25 7.02 -1.57
N LYS A 19 -17.47 5.69 -1.56
CA LYS A 19 -16.81 4.72 -2.45
C LYS A 19 -17.87 4.24 -3.45
N PRO A 20 -17.65 4.33 -4.76
CA PRO A 20 -18.68 4.05 -5.77
C PRO A 20 -18.99 2.55 -5.89
N VAL A 21 -19.43 1.93 -4.79
CA VAL A 21 -19.79 0.51 -4.70
C VAL A 21 -21.24 0.34 -5.15
N ARG A 22 -21.47 -0.40 -6.23
CA ARG A 22 -22.78 -0.60 -6.85
C ARG A 22 -23.80 -1.24 -5.91
N LEU A 23 -23.36 -2.19 -5.08
CA LEU A 23 -24.25 -2.85 -4.10
C LEU A 23 -24.69 -1.87 -2.99
N ALA A 24 -23.79 -1.00 -2.50
CA ALA A 24 -24.12 0.02 -1.51
C ALA A 24 -25.18 0.98 -2.06
N TRP A 25 -25.00 1.43 -3.30
CA TRP A 25 -25.97 2.26 -4.02
C TRP A 25 -27.33 1.57 -4.13
N ALA A 26 -27.37 0.31 -4.58
CA ALA A 26 -28.63 -0.42 -4.75
C ALA A 26 -29.38 -0.61 -3.41
N ILE A 27 -28.67 -0.92 -2.34
CA ILE A 27 -29.28 -1.07 -1.01
C ILE A 27 -29.81 0.28 -0.49
N GLU A 28 -29.05 1.37 -0.66
CA GLU A 28 -29.47 2.71 -0.20
C GLU A 28 -30.71 3.20 -0.95
N VAL A 29 -30.73 3.04 -2.28
CA VAL A 29 -31.88 3.37 -3.11
C VAL A 29 -33.12 2.56 -2.69
N ALA A 30 -32.98 1.27 -2.42
CA ALA A 30 -34.06 0.42 -1.94
C ALA A 30 -34.57 0.82 -0.54
N LEU A 31 -33.63 1.19 0.37
CA LEU A 31 -34.01 1.68 1.71
C LEU A 31 -34.74 3.01 1.65
N LEU A 32 -34.23 3.98 0.88
CA LEU A 32 -34.90 5.27 0.66
C LEU A 32 -36.32 5.08 0.11
N PHE A 33 -36.47 4.23 -0.90
CA PHE A 33 -37.78 3.91 -1.46
C PHE A 33 -38.73 3.32 -0.41
N THR A 34 -38.22 2.39 0.41
CA THR A 34 -39.02 1.75 1.48
C THR A 34 -39.42 2.75 2.57
N THR A 35 -38.49 3.64 3.00
CA THR A 35 -38.81 4.66 4.01
C THR A 35 -39.80 5.68 3.52
N ILE A 36 -39.71 6.13 2.28
CA ILE A 36 -40.69 7.04 1.65
C ILE A 36 -42.10 6.40 1.66
N ILE A 37 -42.23 5.13 1.25
CA ILE A 37 -43.51 4.40 1.26
C ILE A 37 -44.06 4.30 2.68
N LEU A 38 -43.24 3.90 3.66
CA LEU A 38 -43.68 3.78 5.05
C LEU A 38 -44.14 5.12 5.63
N GLN A 39 -43.47 6.21 5.30
CA GLN A 39 -43.85 7.57 5.73
C GLN A 39 -45.16 8.05 5.05
N ILE A 40 -45.41 7.69 3.81
CA ILE A 40 -46.66 8.00 3.11
C ILE A 40 -47.84 7.23 3.77
N ILE A 41 -47.63 5.94 4.11
CA ILE A 41 -48.66 5.12 4.77
C ILE A 41 -48.96 5.65 6.18
N HIS A 42 -47.94 6.09 6.93
CA HIS A 42 -48.07 6.64 8.29
C HIS A 42 -48.05 8.18 8.28
N TYR A 43 -48.78 8.78 7.34
CA TYR A 43 -48.74 10.23 7.09
C TYR A 43 -49.07 11.07 8.34
N HIS A 44 -48.13 11.97 8.69
CA HIS A 44 -48.30 13.05 9.64
C HIS A 44 -47.79 14.35 9.03
N ARG A 45 -48.44 15.50 9.33
CA ARG A 45 -48.06 16.82 8.77
C ARG A 45 -46.56 17.16 8.93
N PHE A 46 -45.93 16.70 10.00
CA PHE A 46 -44.51 16.92 10.27
C PHE A 46 -43.56 16.05 9.44
N THR A 47 -44.06 15.02 8.74
CA THR A 47 -43.22 14.13 7.90
C THR A 47 -43.01 14.67 6.48
N VAL A 48 -43.83 15.65 6.04
CA VAL A 48 -43.72 16.18 4.67
C VAL A 48 -42.34 16.74 4.30
N PRO A 49 -41.69 17.58 5.13
CA PRO A 49 -40.33 18.06 4.81
C PRO A 49 -39.32 16.94 4.68
N ILE A 50 -39.44 15.90 5.50
CA ILE A 50 -38.56 14.74 5.50
C ILE A 50 -38.74 13.95 4.20
N ILE A 51 -39.97 13.67 3.81
CA ILE A 51 -40.28 12.98 2.55
C ILE A 51 -39.72 13.75 1.34
N LEU A 52 -39.81 15.07 1.33
CA LEU A 52 -39.28 15.89 0.24
C LEU A 52 -37.76 15.80 0.16
N ILE A 53 -37.06 15.80 1.29
CA ILE A 53 -35.58 15.62 1.35
C ILE A 53 -35.22 14.23 0.86
N GLU A 54 -35.88 13.17 1.36
CA GLU A 54 -35.61 11.79 0.94
C GLU A 54 -35.85 11.58 -0.56
N LEU A 55 -36.91 12.17 -1.10
CA LEU A 55 -37.25 12.11 -2.51
C LEU A 55 -36.21 12.83 -3.38
N PHE A 56 -35.70 13.97 -2.91
CA PHE A 56 -34.61 14.68 -3.56
C PHE A 56 -33.33 13.83 -3.58
N VAL A 57 -32.95 13.24 -2.44
CA VAL A 57 -31.75 12.34 -2.34
C VAL A 57 -31.94 11.11 -3.23
N PHE A 58 -33.13 10.50 -3.23
CA PHE A 58 -33.46 9.36 -4.09
C PHE A 58 -33.30 9.71 -5.58
N MET A 59 -33.79 10.89 -6.00
CA MET A 59 -33.64 11.36 -7.38
C MET A 59 -32.17 11.56 -7.76
N VAL A 60 -31.38 12.23 -6.91
CA VAL A 60 -29.95 12.47 -7.14
C VAL A 60 -29.18 11.14 -7.24
N LEU A 61 -29.40 10.20 -6.32
CA LEU A 61 -28.75 8.89 -6.34
C LEU A 61 -29.17 8.07 -7.57
N SER A 62 -30.42 8.14 -7.99
CA SER A 62 -30.90 7.44 -9.19
C SER A 62 -30.25 7.99 -10.46
N MET A 63 -30.03 9.30 -10.57
CA MET A 63 -29.34 9.93 -11.69
C MET A 63 -27.85 9.58 -11.72
N SER A 64 -27.23 9.37 -10.56
CA SER A 64 -25.80 9.03 -10.40
C SER A 64 -25.49 7.54 -10.59
N TYR A 65 -26.42 6.73 -11.11
CA TYR A 65 -26.25 5.26 -11.28
C TYR A 65 -24.92 4.88 -11.97
N LYS A 66 -24.50 5.64 -12.99
CA LYS A 66 -23.30 5.36 -13.77
C LYS A 66 -22.00 5.57 -12.98
N ASP A 67 -22.05 6.37 -11.93
CA ASP A 67 -20.88 6.68 -11.09
C ASP A 67 -20.55 5.53 -10.14
N PHE A 68 -21.55 4.64 -9.87
CA PHE A 68 -21.38 3.47 -9.01
C PHE A 68 -21.01 2.22 -9.83
N SER A 69 -19.76 2.17 -10.25
CA SER A 69 -19.24 1.12 -11.15
C SER A 69 -18.53 -0.03 -10.47
N ARG A 70 -18.23 0.10 -9.17
CA ARG A 70 -17.42 -0.87 -8.41
C ARG A 70 -18.26 -2.07 -7.97
N GLU A 71 -17.87 -3.26 -8.39
CA GLU A 71 -18.56 -4.51 -8.03
C GLU A 71 -18.08 -5.03 -6.67
N THR A 72 -18.97 -5.77 -5.99
CA THR A 72 -18.66 -6.44 -4.72
C THR A 72 -18.20 -7.86 -4.99
N ASP A 73 -17.20 -8.35 -4.25
CA ASP A 73 -16.69 -9.71 -4.42
C ASP A 73 -17.77 -10.75 -4.11
N PRO A 74 -18.10 -11.65 -5.06
CA PRO A 74 -19.11 -12.72 -4.86
C PRO A 74 -18.78 -13.64 -3.68
N ILE A 75 -17.50 -13.89 -3.41
CA ILE A 75 -17.06 -14.71 -2.26
C ILE A 75 -17.36 -14.00 -0.95
N THR A 76 -17.13 -12.70 -0.89
CA THR A 76 -17.45 -11.86 0.28
C THR A 76 -18.95 -11.79 0.52
N VAL A 77 -19.76 -11.67 -0.54
CA VAL A 77 -21.24 -11.70 -0.45
C VAL A 77 -21.72 -13.06 0.11
N LYS A 78 -21.21 -14.18 -0.43
CA LYS A 78 -21.54 -15.52 0.08
C LYS A 78 -21.16 -15.71 1.55
N LYS A 79 -19.99 -15.24 1.96
CA LYS A 79 -19.53 -15.29 3.36
C LYS A 79 -20.40 -14.43 4.26
N ALA A 80 -20.79 -13.23 3.82
CA ALA A 80 -21.66 -12.35 4.59
C ALA A 80 -23.05 -12.93 4.75
N LEU A 81 -23.66 -13.50 3.70
CA LEU A 81 -24.94 -14.19 3.77
C LEU A 81 -24.86 -15.41 4.70
N GLY A 82 -23.79 -16.21 4.62
CA GLY A 82 -23.54 -17.31 5.56
C GLY A 82 -23.44 -16.84 7.00
N PHE A 83 -22.72 -15.74 7.24
CA PHE A 83 -22.59 -15.12 8.58
C PHE A 83 -23.96 -14.66 9.12
N VAL A 84 -24.80 -14.01 8.29
CA VAL A 84 -26.17 -13.61 8.66
C VAL A 84 -26.98 -14.84 9.07
N GLY A 85 -26.99 -15.89 8.24
CA GLY A 85 -27.76 -17.11 8.51
C GLY A 85 -27.33 -17.78 9.81
N VAL A 86 -26.04 -18.00 10.00
CA VAL A 86 -25.50 -18.62 11.23
C VAL A 86 -25.78 -17.75 12.46
N SER A 87 -25.54 -16.45 12.38
CA SER A 87 -25.81 -15.52 13.50
C SER A 87 -27.28 -15.45 13.85
N PHE A 88 -28.17 -15.39 12.87
CA PHE A 88 -29.62 -15.43 13.11
C PHE A 88 -30.06 -16.71 13.81
N CYS A 89 -29.58 -17.88 13.35
CA CYS A 89 -29.87 -19.16 13.99
C CYS A 89 -29.38 -19.21 15.44
N LEU A 90 -28.16 -18.71 15.74
CA LEU A 90 -27.62 -18.66 17.09
C LEU A 90 -28.40 -17.73 18.01
N VAL A 91 -28.78 -16.54 17.54
CA VAL A 91 -29.58 -15.59 18.32
C VAL A 91 -30.99 -16.14 18.53
N LEU A 92 -31.59 -16.79 17.54
CA LEU A 92 -32.89 -17.44 17.65
C LEU A 92 -32.87 -18.58 18.68
N LEU A 93 -31.83 -19.44 18.63
CA LEU A 93 -31.65 -20.52 19.60
C LEU A 93 -31.50 -19.98 21.03
N ASN A 94 -30.64 -18.96 21.21
CA ASN A 94 -30.45 -18.30 22.50
C ASN A 94 -31.75 -17.68 23.01
N GLY A 95 -32.49 -16.98 22.12
CA GLY A 95 -33.79 -16.37 22.43
C GLY A 95 -34.82 -17.43 22.85
N THR A 96 -34.92 -18.51 22.09
CA THR A 96 -35.86 -19.61 22.40
C THR A 96 -35.59 -20.22 23.75
N VAL A 97 -34.33 -20.61 24.02
CA VAL A 97 -33.93 -21.23 25.32
C VAL A 97 -34.12 -20.24 26.46
N GLY A 98 -33.69 -19.01 26.31
CA GLY A 98 -33.79 -18.02 27.41
C GLY A 98 -35.21 -17.60 27.70
N LEU A 99 -36.08 -17.38 26.68
CA LEU A 99 -37.50 -17.09 26.90
C LEU A 99 -38.22 -18.28 27.52
N PHE A 100 -37.91 -19.52 27.16
CA PHE A 100 -38.44 -20.71 27.77
C PHE A 100 -38.03 -20.85 29.27
N MET A 101 -36.75 -20.56 29.56
CA MET A 101 -36.27 -20.54 30.96
C MET A 101 -36.94 -19.48 31.80
N LEU A 102 -37.25 -18.30 31.20
CA LEU A 102 -37.89 -17.17 31.87
C LEU A 102 -39.43 -17.20 31.77
N ARG A 103 -40.06 -18.28 31.31
CA ARG A 103 -41.52 -18.37 31.09
C ARG A 103 -42.38 -18.00 32.32
N GLY A 104 -41.90 -18.25 33.52
CA GLY A 104 -42.59 -17.86 34.77
C GLY A 104 -42.73 -16.33 34.98
N HIS A 105 -41.97 -15.53 34.23
CA HIS A 105 -41.98 -14.07 34.28
C HIS A 105 -42.41 -13.43 32.96
N ILE A 106 -43.00 -14.21 32.04
CA ILE A 106 -43.45 -13.75 30.72
C ILE A 106 -44.84 -14.30 30.50
N THR A 107 -45.79 -13.42 30.14
CA THR A 107 -47.15 -13.85 29.81
C THR A 107 -47.22 -14.35 28.36
N GLY A 108 -47.92 -15.48 28.14
CA GLY A 108 -48.15 -16.06 26.81
C GLY A 108 -47.11 -17.03 26.32
N ILE A 109 -46.15 -17.45 27.17
CA ILE A 109 -45.18 -18.50 26.87
C ILE A 109 -45.45 -19.70 27.81
N HIS A 110 -45.99 -20.76 27.27
CA HIS A 110 -46.33 -21.98 28.00
C HIS A 110 -45.34 -23.11 27.73
N ASP A 111 -44.93 -23.23 26.48
CA ASP A 111 -44.04 -24.30 26.05
C ASP A 111 -42.85 -23.75 25.20
N ILE A 112 -42.00 -24.67 24.69
CA ILE A 112 -40.82 -24.33 23.89
C ILE A 112 -41.20 -23.81 22.49
N ILE A 113 -42.38 -24.17 22.00
CA ILE A 113 -42.88 -23.75 20.70
C ILE A 113 -43.32 -22.29 20.79
N ASP A 114 -44.04 -21.93 21.84
CA ASP A 114 -44.42 -20.54 22.13
C ASP A 114 -43.15 -19.66 22.29
N ALA A 115 -42.15 -20.16 22.99
CA ALA A 115 -40.85 -19.48 23.14
C ALA A 115 -40.15 -19.29 21.78
N PHE A 116 -40.16 -20.28 20.92
CA PHE A 116 -39.59 -20.20 19.57
C PHE A 116 -40.32 -19.18 18.70
N ILE A 117 -41.67 -19.24 18.66
CA ILE A 117 -42.47 -18.32 17.89
C ILE A 117 -42.29 -16.87 18.38
N SER A 118 -42.27 -16.68 19.71
CA SER A 118 -42.09 -15.37 20.32
C SER A 118 -40.68 -14.81 20.04
N SER A 119 -39.61 -15.65 20.13
CA SER A 119 -38.27 -15.29 19.79
C SER A 119 -38.14 -14.94 18.30
N PHE A 120 -38.72 -15.74 17.41
CA PHE A 120 -38.72 -15.49 15.98
C PHE A 120 -39.42 -14.16 15.62
N LYS A 121 -40.60 -13.90 16.20
CA LYS A 121 -41.32 -12.65 16.03
C LYS A 121 -40.53 -11.46 16.55
N LEU A 122 -39.90 -11.59 17.73
CA LEU A 122 -39.08 -10.55 18.33
C LEU A 122 -37.88 -10.19 17.43
N LEU A 123 -37.22 -11.18 16.82
CA LEU A 123 -36.06 -10.96 15.96
C LEU A 123 -36.42 -10.34 14.61
N ILE A 124 -37.61 -10.67 14.05
CA ILE A 124 -38.07 -10.12 12.77
C ILE A 124 -38.66 -8.72 12.94
N PHE A 125 -39.57 -8.54 13.89
CA PHE A 125 -40.27 -7.26 14.06
C PHE A 125 -39.48 -6.26 14.93
N LEU A 126 -38.46 -6.73 15.65
CA LEU A 126 -37.54 -5.90 16.49
C LEU A 126 -38.33 -5.02 17.48
N ASP A 127 -39.43 -5.55 17.97
CA ASP A 127 -40.33 -4.85 18.90
C ASP A 127 -40.43 -5.60 20.23
N THR A 128 -40.04 -4.93 21.31
CA THR A 128 -40.17 -5.45 22.66
C THR A 128 -41.61 -5.56 23.16
N GLY A 129 -42.53 -4.84 22.52
CA GLY A 129 -43.96 -4.86 22.85
C GLY A 129 -44.68 -6.18 22.55
N ILE A 130 -44.03 -7.07 21.75
CA ILE A 130 -44.53 -8.42 21.44
C ILE A 130 -44.50 -9.32 22.68
N ILE A 131 -43.66 -9.02 23.66
CA ILE A 131 -43.47 -9.81 24.88
C ILE A 131 -43.84 -8.99 26.10
N THR A 132 -44.84 -9.42 26.84
CA THR A 132 -45.24 -8.80 28.09
C THR A 132 -44.37 -9.41 29.22
N ALA A 133 -43.26 -8.73 29.52
CA ALA A 133 -42.29 -9.16 30.50
C ALA A 133 -42.57 -8.57 31.89
N ILE A 134 -42.58 -9.40 32.90
CA ILE A 134 -42.77 -9.03 34.34
C ILE A 134 -41.36 -8.98 34.97
N GLY A 135 -40.96 -7.78 35.42
CA GLY A 135 -39.69 -7.52 36.08
C GLY A 135 -38.61 -6.92 35.16
N ALA A 136 -37.68 -6.19 35.80
CA ALA A 136 -36.63 -5.44 35.08
C ALA A 136 -35.62 -6.37 34.39
N TYR A 137 -35.27 -7.48 35.00
CA TYR A 137 -34.29 -8.46 34.46
C TYR A 137 -34.74 -9.05 33.15
N VAL A 138 -36.02 -9.46 33.02
CA VAL A 138 -36.57 -10.05 31.79
C VAL A 138 -36.64 -9.01 30.70
N LYS A 139 -36.98 -7.76 30.99
CA LYS A 139 -36.97 -6.65 30.02
C LYS A 139 -35.55 -6.40 29.46
N ILE A 140 -34.54 -6.43 30.35
CA ILE A 140 -33.13 -6.26 29.93
C ILE A 140 -32.72 -7.43 29.01
N TYR A 141 -33.09 -8.67 29.36
CA TYR A 141 -32.78 -9.83 28.52
C TYR A 141 -33.42 -9.73 27.13
N VAL A 142 -34.72 -9.42 27.05
CA VAL A 142 -35.43 -9.22 25.78
C VAL A 142 -34.78 -8.10 24.95
N PHE A 143 -34.41 -6.99 25.58
CA PHE A 143 -33.69 -5.91 24.93
C PHE A 143 -32.33 -6.33 24.41
N SER A 144 -31.58 -7.13 25.19
CA SER A 144 -30.27 -7.62 24.78
C SER A 144 -30.31 -8.52 23.53
N LEU A 145 -31.36 -9.32 23.34
CA LEU A 145 -31.57 -10.12 22.13
C LEU A 145 -31.73 -9.24 20.90
N ILE A 146 -32.48 -8.14 21.00
CA ILE A 146 -32.63 -7.19 19.89
C ILE A 146 -31.32 -6.51 19.57
N VAL A 147 -30.56 -6.06 20.59
CA VAL A 147 -29.26 -5.42 20.39
C VAL A 147 -28.27 -6.37 19.72
N LEU A 148 -28.23 -7.64 20.16
CA LEU A 148 -27.36 -8.66 19.58
C LEU A 148 -27.69 -8.90 18.11
N ASN A 149 -28.98 -9.02 17.77
CA ASN A 149 -29.44 -9.17 16.38
C ASN A 149 -29.01 -7.99 15.51
N TRP A 150 -29.09 -6.76 16.05
CA TRP A 150 -28.64 -5.56 15.36
C TRP A 150 -27.15 -5.54 15.11
N ILE A 151 -26.33 -5.93 16.08
CA ILE A 151 -24.89 -6.05 15.91
C ILE A 151 -24.57 -7.01 14.78
N CYS A 152 -25.29 -8.14 14.68
CA CYS A 152 -25.11 -9.12 13.60
C CYS A 152 -25.48 -8.51 12.21
N ILE A 153 -26.61 -7.82 12.12
CA ILE A 153 -27.06 -7.17 10.87
C ILE A 153 -26.07 -6.11 10.41
N VAL A 154 -25.66 -5.20 11.30
CA VAL A 154 -24.69 -4.15 10.98
C VAL A 154 -23.33 -4.74 10.56
N SER A 155 -22.86 -5.78 11.27
CA SER A 155 -21.62 -6.47 10.91
C SER A 155 -21.71 -7.12 9.52
N ALA A 156 -22.84 -7.72 9.19
CA ALA A 156 -23.09 -8.31 7.88
C ALA A 156 -23.11 -7.25 6.77
N VAL A 157 -23.78 -6.11 7.00
CA VAL A 157 -23.79 -4.98 6.05
C VAL A 157 -22.36 -4.46 5.83
N ILE A 158 -21.56 -4.31 6.88
CA ILE A 158 -20.16 -3.90 6.76
C ILE A 158 -19.34 -4.91 5.93
N LEU A 159 -19.59 -6.21 6.09
CA LEU A 159 -18.94 -7.25 5.31
C LEU A 159 -19.39 -7.22 3.85
N LEU A 160 -20.69 -7.11 3.58
CA LEU A 160 -21.25 -7.03 2.23
C LEU A 160 -20.72 -5.85 1.42
N LEU A 161 -20.43 -4.74 2.09
CA LEU A 161 -19.95 -3.51 1.47
C LEU A 161 -18.43 -3.45 1.29
N LYS A 162 -17.69 -4.53 1.58
CA LYS A 162 -16.27 -4.61 1.24
C LYS A 162 -16.12 -4.65 -0.28
N PRO A 163 -15.44 -3.64 -0.89
CA PRO A 163 -15.15 -3.67 -2.32
C PRO A 163 -14.20 -4.81 -2.65
N ILE A 164 -14.27 -5.32 -3.88
CA ILE A 164 -13.30 -6.29 -4.39
C ILE A 164 -11.92 -5.64 -4.35
N ILE A 165 -11.06 -6.13 -3.47
CA ILE A 165 -9.64 -5.94 -3.62
C ILE A 165 -9.18 -7.13 -4.47
N TYR A 166 -9.04 -6.92 -5.75
CA TYR A 166 -8.56 -7.94 -6.66
C TYR A 166 -7.16 -8.37 -6.20
N HIS A 167 -7.02 -9.60 -5.73
CA HIS A 167 -5.75 -10.23 -5.47
C HIS A 167 -5.48 -11.24 -6.59
N PRO A 168 -4.96 -10.81 -7.75
CA PRO A 168 -4.59 -11.75 -8.79
C PRO A 168 -3.53 -12.71 -8.21
N ILE A 169 -3.75 -14.00 -8.40
CA ILE A 169 -2.73 -14.99 -8.08
C ILE A 169 -1.64 -14.83 -9.13
N ILE A 170 -0.47 -14.39 -8.71
CA ILE A 170 0.70 -14.23 -9.58
C ILE A 170 1.25 -15.63 -9.87
N THR A 171 1.23 -16.01 -11.13
CA THR A 171 1.76 -17.31 -11.59
C THR A 171 3.25 -17.18 -11.93
N LYS A 172 3.97 -18.30 -11.99
CA LYS A 172 5.36 -18.32 -12.49
C LYS A 172 5.45 -17.75 -13.91
N ARG A 173 4.46 -18.05 -14.77
CA ARG A 173 4.38 -17.53 -16.13
C ARG A 173 4.25 -15.99 -16.16
N ASP A 174 3.50 -15.41 -15.25
CA ASP A 174 3.38 -13.95 -15.14
C ASP A 174 4.74 -13.34 -14.76
N ARG A 175 5.46 -13.93 -13.82
CA ARG A 175 6.80 -13.47 -13.42
C ARG A 175 7.82 -13.56 -14.57
N GLU A 176 7.82 -14.65 -15.31
CA GLU A 176 8.67 -14.81 -16.51
C GLU A 176 8.33 -13.76 -17.58
N LYS A 177 7.04 -13.49 -17.81
CA LYS A 177 6.60 -12.42 -18.72
C LYS A 177 7.07 -11.05 -18.24
N VAL A 178 6.92 -10.76 -16.95
CA VAL A 178 7.40 -9.50 -16.34
C VAL A 178 8.91 -9.37 -16.48
N ARG A 179 9.68 -10.44 -16.17
CA ARG A 179 11.14 -10.42 -16.33
C ARG A 179 11.55 -10.09 -17.76
N LYS A 180 10.90 -10.71 -18.76
CA LYS A 180 11.16 -10.42 -20.16
C LYS A 180 10.90 -8.94 -20.48
N LEU A 181 9.75 -8.38 -20.07
CA LEU A 181 9.42 -6.99 -20.30
C LEU A 181 10.37 -6.03 -19.56
N VAL A 182 10.80 -6.38 -18.35
CA VAL A 182 11.79 -5.58 -17.57
C VAL A 182 13.13 -5.52 -18.29
N LEU A 183 13.62 -6.65 -18.79
CA LEU A 183 14.91 -6.71 -19.51
C LEU A 183 14.85 -6.01 -20.88
N GLU A 184 13.68 -5.97 -21.54
CA GLU A 184 13.49 -5.37 -22.85
C GLU A 184 13.17 -3.87 -22.80
N PHE A 185 12.34 -3.43 -21.82
CA PHE A 185 11.79 -2.07 -21.75
C PHE A 185 12.03 -1.36 -20.42
N GLY A 186 12.79 -1.95 -19.51
CA GLY A 186 12.98 -1.44 -18.16
C GLY A 186 14.02 -0.34 -18.06
N GLN A 187 13.66 0.90 -18.43
CA GLN A 187 14.58 2.05 -18.40
C GLN A 187 14.67 2.76 -17.05
N ASN A 188 13.67 2.56 -16.18
CA ASN A 188 13.70 3.11 -14.83
C ASN A 188 14.54 2.21 -13.92
N PRO A 189 15.42 2.76 -13.05
CA PRO A 189 16.18 1.97 -12.06
C PRO A 189 15.29 1.10 -11.16
N MET A 190 14.01 1.49 -10.97
CA MET A 190 13.03 0.72 -10.21
C MET A 190 12.38 -0.41 -11.01
N SER A 191 12.60 -0.51 -12.33
CA SER A 191 11.92 -1.50 -13.18
C SER A 191 12.18 -2.93 -12.71
N TYR A 192 13.40 -3.24 -12.28
CA TYR A 192 13.74 -4.57 -11.80
C TYR A 192 13.02 -4.95 -10.50
N LEU A 193 12.62 -3.96 -9.67
CA LEU A 193 11.82 -4.19 -8.47
C LEU A 193 10.40 -4.70 -8.77
N ALA A 194 9.95 -4.67 -10.03
CA ALA A 194 8.73 -5.33 -10.46
C ALA A 194 8.76 -6.85 -10.14
N LEU A 195 9.94 -7.45 -10.04
CA LEU A 195 10.14 -8.86 -9.73
C LEU A 195 10.09 -9.19 -8.22
N GLU A 196 9.97 -8.19 -7.34
CA GLU A 196 9.78 -8.43 -5.91
C GLU A 196 8.39 -8.98 -5.58
N ASN A 197 8.29 -9.75 -4.48
CA ASN A 197 7.07 -10.46 -4.11
C ASN A 197 5.92 -9.57 -3.59
N ASP A 198 6.19 -8.31 -3.31
CA ASP A 198 5.20 -7.36 -2.79
C ASP A 198 4.41 -6.64 -3.90
N LYS A 199 4.68 -6.94 -5.16
CA LYS A 199 4.06 -6.33 -6.33
C LYS A 199 2.90 -7.18 -6.87
N LYS A 200 1.95 -6.48 -7.52
CA LYS A 200 0.92 -7.02 -8.40
C LYS A 200 1.17 -6.51 -9.81
N TYR A 201 0.62 -7.17 -10.80
CA TYR A 201 0.84 -6.82 -12.19
C TYR A 201 -0.44 -6.38 -12.89
N PHE A 202 -0.38 -5.25 -13.55
CA PHE A 202 -1.35 -4.83 -14.54
C PHE A 202 -0.70 -4.92 -15.91
N PHE A 203 -1.19 -5.85 -16.73
CA PHE A 203 -0.68 -6.05 -18.09
C PHE A 203 -1.52 -5.26 -19.10
N GLY A 204 -0.86 -4.68 -20.10
CA GLY A 204 -1.51 -4.08 -21.25
C GLY A 204 -2.31 -5.13 -22.04
N THR A 205 -3.46 -4.71 -22.57
CA THR A 205 -4.32 -5.54 -23.42
C THR A 205 -4.20 -5.14 -24.88
N LYS A 206 -3.86 -3.89 -25.16
CA LYS A 206 -3.70 -3.34 -26.50
C LYS A 206 -2.22 -3.23 -26.93
N CYS A 207 -1.31 -3.34 -25.98
CA CYS A 207 0.12 -3.29 -26.22
C CYS A 207 0.87 -4.18 -25.22
N GLU A 208 2.13 -4.47 -25.51
CA GLU A 208 3.00 -5.16 -24.57
C GLU A 208 3.51 -4.19 -23.51
N GLY A 209 3.07 -4.39 -22.28
CA GLY A 209 3.48 -3.57 -21.16
C GLY A 209 2.99 -4.10 -19.83
N VAL A 210 3.63 -3.65 -18.75
CA VAL A 210 3.27 -3.99 -17.38
C VAL A 210 3.50 -2.81 -16.45
N CYS A 211 2.57 -2.62 -15.50
CA CYS A 211 2.79 -1.83 -14.29
C CYS A 211 2.89 -2.77 -13.09
N ALA A 212 3.99 -2.65 -12.34
CA ALA A 212 4.15 -3.30 -11.05
C ALA A 212 3.53 -2.41 -9.96
N TYR A 213 2.45 -2.84 -9.34
CA TYR A 213 1.65 -1.99 -8.48
C TYR A 213 1.24 -2.65 -7.16
N THR A 214 0.77 -1.83 -6.25
CA THR A 214 -0.01 -2.24 -5.06
C THR A 214 -1.22 -1.32 -4.90
N ILE A 215 -2.23 -1.75 -4.14
CA ILE A 215 -3.39 -0.90 -3.83
C ILE A 215 -3.39 -0.59 -2.34
N VAL A 216 -3.35 0.70 -2.02
CA VAL A 216 -3.37 1.21 -0.65
C VAL A 216 -4.46 2.28 -0.54
N ASN A 217 -5.48 2.05 0.29
CA ASN A 217 -6.57 3.02 0.53
C ASN A 217 -7.21 3.58 -0.76
N ASP A 218 -7.53 2.71 -1.71
CA ASP A 218 -8.08 3.07 -3.03
C ASP A 218 -7.14 3.93 -3.89
N VAL A 219 -5.84 3.84 -3.65
CA VAL A 219 -4.80 4.38 -4.51
C VAL A 219 -4.08 3.21 -5.20
N PHE A 220 -4.02 3.27 -6.53
CA PHE A 220 -3.22 2.40 -7.38
C PHE A 220 -1.80 2.95 -7.40
N VAL A 221 -0.92 2.37 -6.58
CA VAL A 221 0.46 2.83 -6.43
C VAL A 221 1.37 1.98 -7.31
N VAL A 222 2.05 2.62 -8.25
CA VAL A 222 2.97 1.97 -9.20
C VAL A 222 4.42 2.22 -8.78
N CYS A 223 5.26 1.20 -8.86
CA CYS A 223 6.68 1.26 -8.59
C CYS A 223 7.45 1.65 -9.85
N GLY A 224 8.01 2.85 -9.88
CA GLY A 224 8.68 3.40 -11.06
C GLY A 224 7.73 3.80 -12.17
N ASP A 225 8.24 3.81 -13.39
CA ASP A 225 7.49 4.07 -14.61
C ASP A 225 6.72 2.83 -15.09
N MET A 226 5.88 3.03 -16.11
CA MET A 226 5.35 1.94 -16.92
C MET A 226 6.49 1.22 -17.63
N ILE A 227 6.43 -0.10 -17.71
CA ILE A 227 7.40 -0.92 -18.43
C ILE A 227 6.77 -1.32 -19.75
N CYS A 228 7.07 -0.56 -20.79
CA CYS A 228 6.60 -0.78 -22.16
C CYS A 228 7.48 -0.04 -23.17
N ALA A 229 7.34 -0.36 -24.46
CA ALA A 229 7.98 0.42 -25.52
C ALA A 229 7.49 1.88 -25.49
N ASN A 230 8.37 2.85 -25.76
CA ASN A 230 8.04 4.28 -25.73
C ASN A 230 6.84 4.62 -26.64
N ARG A 231 6.80 4.05 -27.86
CA ARG A 231 5.69 4.25 -28.82
C ARG A 231 4.33 3.83 -28.27
N ASP A 232 4.29 2.88 -27.35
CA ASP A 232 3.07 2.32 -26.77
C ASP A 232 2.65 3.03 -25.48
N GLY A 233 3.50 3.90 -24.92
CA GLY A 233 3.30 4.57 -23.64
C GLY A 233 1.96 5.29 -23.52
N PHE A 234 1.51 6.00 -24.56
CA PHE A 234 0.21 6.69 -24.56
C PHE A 234 -0.96 5.71 -24.48
N VAL A 235 -0.92 4.64 -25.25
CA VAL A 235 -1.96 3.61 -25.28
C VAL A 235 -2.03 2.92 -23.92
N PHE A 236 -0.87 2.55 -23.38
CA PHE A 236 -0.78 1.84 -22.11
C PHE A 236 -1.20 2.71 -20.93
N LEU A 237 -0.78 3.99 -20.89
CA LEU A 237 -1.21 4.92 -19.84
C LEU A 237 -2.73 5.10 -19.82
N ASN A 238 -3.37 5.21 -20.98
CA ASN A 238 -4.83 5.30 -21.07
C ASN A 238 -5.52 4.02 -20.56
N GLU A 239 -4.98 2.83 -20.83
CA GLU A 239 -5.51 1.58 -20.25
C GLU A 239 -5.43 1.58 -18.71
N VAL A 240 -4.33 2.07 -18.14
CA VAL A 240 -4.16 2.22 -16.68
C VAL A 240 -5.18 3.22 -16.12
N ILE A 241 -5.35 4.37 -16.78
CA ILE A 241 -6.32 5.40 -16.37
C ILE A 241 -7.74 4.84 -16.40
N ASP A 242 -8.13 4.16 -17.48
CA ASP A 242 -9.47 3.58 -17.65
C ASP A 242 -9.74 2.51 -16.60
N TYR A 243 -8.76 1.64 -16.34
CA TYR A 243 -8.85 0.64 -15.27
C TYR A 243 -9.05 1.30 -13.91
N CYS A 244 -8.27 2.34 -13.61
CA CYS A 244 -8.34 3.03 -12.33
C CYS A 244 -9.65 3.81 -12.18
N LYS A 245 -10.13 4.49 -13.23
CA LYS A 245 -11.44 5.15 -13.24
C LYS A 245 -12.58 4.16 -13.01
N LYS A 246 -12.58 3.03 -13.72
CA LYS A 246 -13.58 1.95 -13.53
C LYS A 246 -13.61 1.41 -12.10
N ASN A 247 -12.47 1.38 -11.42
CA ASN A 247 -12.37 0.89 -10.05
C ASN A 247 -12.36 2.01 -9.00
N ALA A 248 -12.55 3.27 -9.41
CA ALA A 248 -12.47 4.45 -8.55
C ALA A 248 -11.18 4.52 -7.73
N TYR A 249 -10.05 4.20 -8.35
CA TYR A 249 -8.74 4.37 -7.78
C TYR A 249 -8.16 5.73 -8.18
N GLN A 250 -7.50 6.41 -7.24
CA GLN A 250 -6.51 7.43 -7.57
C GLN A 250 -5.24 6.72 -8.04
N ILE A 251 -4.42 7.39 -8.86
CA ILE A 251 -3.18 6.82 -9.40
C ILE A 251 -2.00 7.56 -8.78
N LEU A 252 -0.98 6.81 -8.40
CA LEU A 252 0.29 7.33 -7.91
C LEU A 252 1.43 6.51 -8.48
N PHE A 253 2.20 7.08 -9.40
CA PHE A 253 3.49 6.52 -9.81
C PHE A 253 4.57 7.08 -8.90
N VAL A 254 5.42 6.21 -8.35
CA VAL A 254 6.47 6.57 -7.38
C VAL A 254 7.83 6.36 -7.99
N ASN A 255 8.69 7.37 -7.93
CA ASN A 255 10.05 7.33 -8.45
C ASN A 255 10.12 7.24 -10.00
N VAL A 256 9.28 8.04 -10.69
CA VAL A 256 9.31 8.11 -12.15
C VAL A 256 10.50 8.94 -12.66
N THR A 257 10.95 8.59 -13.85
CA THR A 257 12.02 9.28 -14.57
C THR A 257 11.45 10.39 -15.46
N ASP A 258 12.31 11.07 -16.19
CA ASP A 258 11.94 12.01 -17.25
C ASP A 258 11.48 11.30 -18.54
N TYR A 259 11.69 9.99 -18.66
CA TYR A 259 11.36 9.22 -19.87
C TYR A 259 9.90 9.36 -20.31
N PHE A 260 8.94 9.25 -19.39
CA PHE A 260 7.52 9.46 -19.66
C PHE A 260 6.99 10.80 -19.11
N TYR A 261 7.84 11.73 -18.70
CA TYR A 261 7.42 12.98 -18.07
C TYR A 261 6.43 13.78 -18.93
N ALA A 262 6.76 13.99 -20.21
CA ALA A 262 5.90 14.72 -21.14
C ALA A 262 4.54 13.99 -21.36
N LEU A 263 4.54 12.66 -21.33
CA LEU A 263 3.33 11.85 -21.45
C LEU A 263 2.42 12.02 -20.24
N TYR A 264 2.98 11.98 -19.02
CA TYR A 264 2.21 12.24 -17.81
C TYR A 264 1.61 13.64 -17.78
N GLN A 265 2.37 14.66 -18.24
CA GLN A 265 1.85 16.02 -18.38
C GLN A 265 0.67 16.11 -19.37
N ALA A 266 0.81 15.49 -20.54
CA ALA A 266 -0.22 15.47 -21.57
C ALA A 266 -1.51 14.76 -21.11
N ALA A 267 -1.38 13.77 -20.22
CA ALA A 267 -2.50 13.05 -19.61
C ALA A 267 -3.07 13.72 -18.34
N ASP A 268 -2.71 14.97 -18.07
CA ASP A 268 -3.15 15.79 -16.93
C ASP A 268 -2.77 15.23 -15.55
N PHE A 269 -1.64 14.52 -15.46
CA PHE A 269 -1.06 14.15 -14.16
C PHE A 269 -0.44 15.36 -13.47
N GLY A 270 -0.55 15.39 -12.13
CA GLY A 270 0.31 16.24 -11.30
C GLY A 270 1.68 15.58 -11.20
N LEU A 271 2.73 16.41 -11.33
CA LEU A 271 4.12 15.98 -11.23
C LEU A 271 4.83 16.78 -10.14
N VAL A 272 5.50 16.08 -9.25
CA VAL A 272 6.26 16.70 -8.14
C VAL A 272 7.60 16.01 -8.02
N LYS A 273 8.68 16.79 -7.98
CA LYS A 273 10.02 16.26 -7.77
C LYS A 273 10.12 15.64 -6.37
N MET A 274 10.62 14.42 -6.27
CA MET A 274 10.78 13.72 -5.00
C MET A 274 12.23 13.54 -4.56
N GLY A 275 13.18 13.89 -5.41
CA GLY A 275 14.61 13.78 -5.12
C GLY A 275 15.43 13.63 -6.39
N GLU A 276 16.68 13.19 -6.23
CA GLU A 276 17.60 12.95 -7.33
C GLU A 276 18.36 11.63 -7.13
N ASP A 277 18.55 10.90 -8.22
CA ASP A 277 19.40 9.71 -8.25
C ASP A 277 20.86 10.11 -8.43
N CYS A 278 21.73 9.38 -7.73
CA CYS A 278 23.17 9.54 -7.74
C CYS A 278 23.79 8.62 -8.81
N CYS A 279 24.12 9.17 -10.00
CA CYS A 279 24.56 8.41 -11.17
C CYS A 279 26.02 8.68 -11.51
N PHE A 280 26.71 7.63 -12.00
CA PHE A 280 28.12 7.62 -12.34
C PHE A 280 28.31 7.12 -13.77
N GLU A 281 28.96 7.91 -14.61
CA GLU A 281 29.47 7.48 -15.90
C GLU A 281 30.76 6.69 -15.68
N LEU A 282 30.69 5.37 -15.83
CA LEU A 282 31.77 4.48 -15.38
C LEU A 282 33.04 4.60 -16.23
N GLU A 283 32.90 4.94 -17.52
CA GLU A 283 34.03 5.08 -18.43
C GLU A 283 35.10 6.03 -17.86
N ASN A 284 34.66 7.19 -17.35
CA ASN A 284 35.54 8.24 -16.83
C ASN A 284 35.69 8.22 -15.31
N TYR A 285 34.95 7.35 -14.60
CA TYR A 285 34.96 7.31 -13.15
C TYR A 285 36.26 6.74 -12.60
N ASN A 286 36.88 7.49 -11.69
CA ASN A 286 38.10 7.10 -11.00
C ASN A 286 38.23 7.83 -9.65
N LEU A 287 39.19 7.44 -8.83
CA LEU A 287 39.44 8.03 -7.52
C LEU A 287 40.45 9.21 -7.53
N SER A 288 40.70 9.85 -8.66
CA SER A 288 41.61 10.98 -8.76
C SER A 288 40.97 12.28 -8.27
N GLY A 289 41.79 13.19 -7.77
CA GLY A 289 41.35 14.51 -7.34
C GLY A 289 40.84 14.62 -5.90
N GLY A 290 40.54 15.86 -5.50
CA GLY A 290 40.18 16.21 -4.11
C GLY A 290 38.76 15.80 -3.72
N LYS A 291 37.81 15.81 -4.65
CA LYS A 291 36.39 15.50 -4.37
C LYS A 291 36.20 14.08 -3.83
N VAL A 292 36.97 13.11 -4.31
CA VAL A 292 36.91 11.70 -3.89
C VAL A 292 37.97 11.33 -2.84
N ALA A 293 38.71 12.29 -2.28
CA ALA A 293 39.77 12.03 -1.33
C ALA A 293 39.33 11.22 -0.10
N LYS A 294 38.13 11.48 0.41
CA LYS A 294 37.55 10.72 1.54
C LYS A 294 37.27 9.27 1.18
N VAL A 295 36.72 9.01 -0.01
CA VAL A 295 36.43 7.65 -0.49
C VAL A 295 37.76 6.89 -0.73
N ARG A 296 38.73 7.53 -1.39
CA ARG A 296 40.07 6.96 -1.60
C ARG A 296 40.75 6.61 -0.28
N ALA A 297 40.72 7.49 0.71
CA ALA A 297 41.29 7.23 2.03
C ALA A 297 40.59 6.05 2.73
N ALA A 298 39.26 5.97 2.65
CA ALA A 298 38.48 4.88 3.23
C ALA A 298 38.81 3.52 2.55
N ILE A 299 38.90 3.50 1.23
CA ILE A 299 39.30 2.28 0.47
C ILE A 299 40.72 1.86 0.84
N ASN A 300 41.68 2.79 0.94
CA ASN A 300 43.04 2.50 1.36
C ASN A 300 43.11 1.92 2.77
N HIS A 301 42.29 2.42 3.70
CA HIS A 301 42.15 1.89 5.04
C HIS A 301 41.67 0.42 5.01
N ALA A 302 40.56 0.15 4.29
CA ALA A 302 40.05 -1.22 4.14
C ALA A 302 41.06 -2.15 3.48
N THR A 303 41.80 -1.69 2.47
CA THR A 303 42.83 -2.46 1.78
C THR A 303 44.00 -2.81 2.72
N LYS A 304 44.46 -1.86 3.55
CA LYS A 304 45.48 -2.10 4.56
C LYS A 304 45.04 -3.06 5.67
N ALA A 305 43.75 -3.14 5.93
CA ALA A 305 43.12 -4.10 6.85
C ALA A 305 42.94 -5.51 6.23
N GLY A 306 43.53 -5.78 5.04
CA GLY A 306 43.44 -7.09 4.39
C GLY A 306 42.08 -7.41 3.75
N ILE A 307 41.18 -6.44 3.67
CA ILE A 307 39.81 -6.67 3.15
C ILE A 307 39.86 -6.86 1.63
N LYS A 308 39.20 -7.93 1.16
CA LYS A 308 39.05 -8.26 -0.26
C LYS A 308 37.58 -8.23 -0.67
N VAL A 309 37.30 -7.84 -1.92
CA VAL A 309 35.94 -7.83 -2.51
C VAL A 309 35.82 -8.98 -3.49
N HIS A 310 34.67 -9.65 -3.46
CA HIS A 310 34.37 -10.76 -4.34
C HIS A 310 32.94 -10.61 -4.88
N GLU A 311 32.71 -11.11 -6.09
CA GLU A 311 31.36 -11.27 -6.62
C GLU A 311 30.84 -12.67 -6.27
N TYR A 312 29.60 -12.72 -5.77
CA TYR A 312 28.86 -13.96 -5.53
C TYR A 312 27.77 -14.12 -6.58
N ARG A 313 27.77 -15.24 -7.27
CA ARG A 313 26.82 -15.60 -8.33
C ARG A 313 26.03 -16.85 -7.93
N PRO A 314 24.94 -16.69 -7.15
CA PRO A 314 24.20 -17.85 -6.60
C PRO A 314 23.54 -18.72 -7.67
N ALA A 315 23.27 -18.18 -8.87
CA ALA A 315 22.74 -18.95 -9.99
C ALA A 315 23.78 -19.93 -10.58
N GLU A 316 25.07 -19.63 -10.46
CA GLU A 316 26.17 -20.45 -10.97
C GLU A 316 26.74 -21.37 -9.90
N ASN A 317 26.96 -20.84 -8.69
CA ASN A 317 27.58 -21.56 -7.59
C ASN A 317 26.95 -21.13 -6.25
N LYS A 318 25.91 -21.86 -5.82
CA LYS A 318 25.22 -21.58 -4.56
C LYS A 318 26.07 -21.95 -3.35
N SER A 319 26.26 -21.01 -2.42
CA SER A 319 26.97 -21.21 -1.16
C SER A 319 26.09 -20.85 0.03
N GLU A 320 25.69 -21.88 0.78
CA GLU A 320 24.87 -21.69 1.99
C GLU A 320 25.58 -20.84 3.04
N GLU A 321 26.93 -20.95 3.12
CA GLU A 321 27.73 -20.17 4.07
C GLU A 321 27.73 -18.67 3.74
N ILE A 322 27.89 -18.30 2.45
CA ILE A 322 27.79 -16.89 2.02
C ILE A 322 26.40 -16.35 2.28
N GLU A 323 25.35 -17.10 1.90
CA GLU A 323 23.95 -16.67 2.10
C GLU A 323 23.61 -16.53 3.59
N ARG A 324 24.09 -17.43 4.45
CA ARG A 324 23.93 -17.35 5.90
C ARG A 324 24.58 -16.09 6.47
N GLN A 325 25.84 -15.80 6.11
CA GLN A 325 26.52 -14.61 6.57
C GLN A 325 25.84 -13.32 6.09
N MET A 326 25.33 -13.27 4.86
CA MET A 326 24.53 -12.14 4.36
C MET A 326 23.21 -11.98 5.13
N ALA A 327 22.58 -13.07 5.53
CA ALA A 327 21.38 -13.06 6.36
C ALA A 327 21.70 -12.53 7.77
N ASP A 328 22.81 -12.95 8.40
CA ASP A 328 23.26 -12.47 9.70
C ASP A 328 23.50 -10.94 9.68
N ILE A 329 24.20 -10.43 8.65
CA ILE A 329 24.42 -8.99 8.46
C ILE A 329 23.10 -8.25 8.28
N THR A 330 22.15 -8.85 7.55
CA THR A 330 20.82 -8.28 7.34
C THR A 330 20.06 -8.16 8.64
N GLU A 331 20.06 -9.20 9.48
CA GLU A 331 19.41 -9.21 10.79
C GLU A 331 20.03 -8.17 11.73
N GLU A 332 21.35 -8.08 11.76
CA GLU A 332 22.08 -7.09 12.55
C GLU A 332 21.73 -5.66 12.12
N TRP A 333 21.71 -5.40 10.81
CA TRP A 333 21.30 -4.11 10.25
C TRP A 333 19.85 -3.75 10.58
N LEU A 334 18.91 -4.71 10.50
CA LEU A 334 17.50 -4.50 10.86
C LEU A 334 17.33 -4.11 12.33
N LYS A 335 18.11 -4.74 13.23
CA LYS A 335 18.09 -4.39 14.66
C LYS A 335 18.50 -2.93 14.88
N THR A 336 19.50 -2.42 14.15
CA THR A 336 19.94 -1.01 14.25
C THR A 336 18.91 -0.02 13.70
N LYS A 337 18.03 -0.47 12.79
CA LYS A 337 16.95 0.34 12.19
C LYS A 337 15.59 0.18 12.91
N GLY A 338 15.57 -0.38 14.12
CA GLY A 338 14.35 -0.59 14.88
C GLY A 338 13.45 -1.68 14.30
N GLY A 339 14.02 -2.62 13.54
CA GLY A 339 13.30 -3.74 12.92
C GLY A 339 12.49 -3.39 11.67
N TYR A 340 12.72 -2.23 11.06
CA TYR A 340 11.97 -1.77 9.89
C TYR A 340 12.84 -1.71 8.64
N GLU A 341 12.39 -2.39 7.61
CA GLU A 341 12.91 -2.27 6.25
C GLU A 341 11.88 -1.56 5.39
N MET A 342 12.32 -0.54 4.66
CA MET A 342 11.47 0.07 3.64
C MET A 342 11.25 -0.95 2.51
N GLN A 343 10.01 -1.03 2.05
CA GLN A 343 9.60 -1.95 0.97
C GLN A 343 9.05 -1.15 -0.20
N PHE A 344 8.65 -1.84 -1.23
CA PHE A 344 8.03 -1.31 -2.44
C PHE A 344 8.97 -0.57 -3.38
N THR A 345 9.74 0.41 -2.92
CA THR A 345 10.73 1.16 -3.71
C THR A 345 12.18 0.80 -3.36
N ILE A 346 12.37 -0.19 -2.51
CA ILE A 346 13.66 -0.79 -2.17
C ILE A 346 13.45 -2.31 -2.22
N GLY A 347 14.38 -3.02 -2.84
CA GLY A 347 14.38 -4.47 -2.92
C GLY A 347 14.92 -5.13 -1.66
N GLY A 348 14.74 -6.44 -1.60
CA GLY A 348 15.41 -7.31 -0.65
C GLY A 348 16.70 -7.91 -1.22
N THR A 349 17.33 -8.80 -0.46
CA THR A 349 18.51 -9.53 -0.96
C THR A 349 18.16 -10.40 -2.17
N GLY A 350 16.92 -10.88 -2.30
CA GLY A 350 16.45 -11.67 -3.44
C GLY A 350 17.14 -13.03 -3.61
N LEU A 351 17.87 -13.53 -2.58
CA LEU A 351 18.61 -14.80 -2.64
C LEU A 351 17.73 -16.04 -2.88
N TRP A 352 16.42 -15.94 -2.57
CA TRP A 352 15.45 -17.00 -2.84
C TRP A 352 15.15 -17.16 -4.36
N GLU A 353 15.35 -16.12 -5.17
CA GLU A 353 15.24 -16.09 -6.63
C GLU A 353 16.19 -15.00 -7.18
N PRO A 354 17.51 -15.29 -7.27
CA PRO A 354 18.52 -14.27 -7.56
C PRO A 354 18.39 -13.66 -8.96
N LEU A 355 17.94 -14.44 -9.95
CA LEU A 355 17.77 -14.03 -11.36
C LEU A 355 19.00 -13.28 -11.90
N ASP A 356 18.81 -12.01 -12.28
CA ASP A 356 19.86 -11.17 -12.91
C ASP A 356 20.56 -10.25 -11.90
N ARG A 357 20.32 -10.42 -10.58
CA ARG A 357 20.98 -9.65 -9.53
C ARG A 357 22.44 -10.01 -9.44
N ARG A 358 23.27 -9.00 -9.15
CA ARG A 358 24.70 -9.18 -8.88
C ARG A 358 24.98 -8.88 -7.40
N TYR A 359 25.75 -9.74 -6.77
CA TYR A 359 26.06 -9.65 -5.34
C TYR A 359 27.55 -9.45 -5.17
N PHE A 360 27.95 -8.33 -4.59
CA PHE A 360 29.34 -8.08 -4.24
C PHE A 360 29.46 -8.02 -2.73
N TYR A 361 30.44 -8.73 -2.18
CA TYR A 361 30.71 -8.75 -0.75
C TYR A 361 32.17 -8.52 -0.45
N ALA A 362 32.47 -7.97 0.73
CA ALA A 362 33.83 -7.81 1.24
C ALA A 362 34.01 -8.73 2.43
N CYS A 363 35.17 -9.45 2.45
CA CYS A 363 35.55 -10.30 3.56
C CYS A 363 36.95 -9.98 4.06
N ASP A 364 37.22 -10.38 5.31
CA ASP A 364 38.55 -10.39 5.91
C ASP A 364 39.39 -11.59 5.43
N GLU A 365 40.64 -11.72 5.97
CA GLU A 365 41.53 -12.80 5.65
C GLU A 365 41.05 -14.18 6.11
N ASN A 366 40.11 -14.23 7.07
CA ASN A 366 39.53 -15.45 7.60
C ASN A 366 38.25 -15.88 6.84
N GLY A 367 37.84 -15.10 5.85
CA GLY A 367 36.60 -15.34 5.08
C GLY A 367 35.30 -14.84 5.76
N LEU A 368 35.43 -14.06 6.85
CA LEU A 368 34.26 -13.43 7.47
C LEU A 368 33.76 -12.28 6.59
N ILE A 369 32.49 -12.35 6.16
CA ILE A 369 31.86 -11.29 5.38
C ILE A 369 31.54 -10.09 6.28
N LEU A 370 32.09 -8.94 5.91
CA LEU A 370 31.96 -7.67 6.63
C LEU A 370 30.86 -6.76 6.11
N GLY A 371 30.50 -6.92 4.84
CA GLY A 371 29.43 -6.18 4.19
C GLY A 371 29.20 -6.67 2.77
N PHE A 372 28.07 -6.27 2.21
CA PHE A 372 27.69 -6.61 0.84
C PHE A 372 26.81 -5.54 0.20
N VAL A 373 26.80 -5.57 -1.14
CA VAL A 373 25.94 -4.73 -1.99
C VAL A 373 25.25 -5.61 -3.02
N VAL A 374 23.95 -5.42 -3.20
CA VAL A 374 23.17 -6.07 -4.26
C VAL A 374 22.88 -5.06 -5.36
N PHE A 375 23.24 -5.42 -6.57
CA PHE A 375 23.03 -4.59 -7.76
C PHE A 375 21.88 -5.15 -8.60
N LEU A 376 21.01 -4.26 -9.05
CA LEU A 376 19.87 -4.55 -9.92
C LEU A 376 20.15 -3.99 -11.32
N PRO A 377 19.97 -4.79 -12.40
CA PRO A 377 20.17 -4.30 -13.77
C PRO A 377 19.00 -3.45 -14.23
N TYR A 378 19.27 -2.43 -15.03
CA TYR A 378 18.30 -1.69 -15.82
C TYR A 378 19.02 -1.06 -17.01
N GLU A 379 18.40 -1.11 -18.20
CA GLU A 379 19.02 -0.58 -19.42
C GLU A 379 20.51 -1.00 -19.54
N ASP A 380 21.42 -0.06 -19.67
CA ASP A 380 22.90 -0.25 -19.68
C ASP A 380 23.51 0.24 -18.35
N ALA A 381 22.91 -0.14 -17.26
CA ALA A 381 23.25 0.34 -15.92
C ALA A 381 22.98 -0.69 -14.84
N TYR A 382 23.58 -0.46 -13.67
CA TYR A 382 23.27 -1.18 -12.45
C TYR A 382 22.97 -0.23 -11.29
N LEU A 383 21.86 -0.52 -10.56
CA LEU A 383 21.49 0.16 -9.34
C LEU A 383 22.02 -0.58 -8.12
N ALA A 384 22.85 0.06 -7.30
CA ALA A 384 23.20 -0.41 -5.96
C ALA A 384 22.00 -0.25 -5.01
N ASP A 385 21.13 -1.26 -4.95
CA ASP A 385 19.85 -1.20 -4.24
C ASP A 385 20.00 -1.52 -2.76
N VAL A 386 20.57 -2.68 -2.41
CA VAL A 386 20.78 -3.10 -1.03
C VAL A 386 22.25 -2.93 -0.66
N THR A 387 22.52 -2.10 0.36
CA THR A 387 23.87 -1.90 0.91
C THR A 387 23.85 -2.18 2.40
N ARG A 388 24.61 -3.17 2.85
CA ARG A 388 24.63 -3.59 4.27
C ARG A 388 26.03 -3.93 4.71
N ARG A 389 26.35 -3.62 5.98
CA ARG A 389 27.59 -4.00 6.61
C ARG A 389 27.37 -4.36 8.07
N ARG A 390 28.30 -5.12 8.67
CA ARG A 390 28.34 -5.34 10.12
C ARG A 390 28.57 -4.03 10.85
N ASN A 391 28.10 -3.94 12.08
CA ASN A 391 28.29 -2.74 12.91
C ASN A 391 29.76 -2.51 13.27
N ASP A 392 30.52 -3.57 13.48
CA ASP A 392 31.94 -3.60 13.81
C ASP A 392 32.85 -3.62 12.57
N ALA A 393 32.29 -3.60 11.35
CA ALA A 393 33.07 -3.59 10.13
C ALA A 393 34.00 -2.38 10.05
N PRO A 394 35.25 -2.58 9.65
CA PRO A 394 36.23 -1.49 9.47
C PRO A 394 35.71 -0.40 8.53
N GLN A 395 36.24 0.82 8.72
CA GLN A 395 35.92 1.92 7.83
C GLN A 395 36.37 1.63 6.40
N GLY A 396 35.51 1.92 5.41
CA GLY A 396 35.84 1.79 3.99
C GLY A 396 35.33 0.51 3.34
N VAL A 397 34.70 -0.41 4.09
CA VAL A 397 34.16 -1.67 3.54
C VAL A 397 33.18 -1.41 2.40
N LEU A 398 32.16 -0.58 2.61
CA LEU A 398 31.16 -0.29 1.57
C LEU A 398 31.74 0.54 0.43
N GLU A 399 32.62 1.50 0.76
CA GLU A 399 33.32 2.30 -0.24
C GLU A 399 34.15 1.42 -1.19
N LYS A 400 34.85 0.42 -0.64
CA LYS A 400 35.64 -0.52 -1.42
C LYS A 400 34.74 -1.42 -2.28
N ILE A 401 33.67 -1.97 -1.73
CA ILE A 401 32.72 -2.80 -2.51
C ILE A 401 32.18 -1.99 -3.69
N ILE A 402 31.63 -0.79 -3.45
CA ILE A 402 31.01 0.02 -4.50
C ILE A 402 32.02 0.38 -5.59
N TYR A 403 33.21 0.81 -5.19
CA TYR A 403 34.24 1.19 -6.16
C TYR A 403 34.72 0.00 -7.00
N GLU A 404 35.07 -1.13 -6.38
CA GLU A 404 35.55 -2.30 -7.10
C GLU A 404 34.45 -2.92 -7.97
N SER A 405 33.20 -2.92 -7.51
CA SER A 405 32.05 -3.34 -8.33
C SER A 405 31.90 -2.44 -9.56
N PHE A 406 32.00 -1.12 -9.39
CA PHE A 406 31.91 -0.18 -10.52
C PHE A 406 33.05 -0.39 -11.53
N MET A 407 34.27 -0.67 -11.05
CA MET A 407 35.38 -0.96 -11.95
C MET A 407 35.16 -2.27 -12.70
N GLN A 408 34.70 -3.32 -12.05
CA GLN A 408 34.37 -4.57 -12.71
C GLN A 408 33.25 -4.39 -13.75
N LEU A 409 32.17 -3.66 -13.41
CA LEU A 409 31.10 -3.34 -14.36
C LEU A 409 31.61 -2.57 -15.58
N LYS A 410 32.51 -1.59 -15.36
CA LYS A 410 33.19 -0.86 -16.43
C LYS A 410 34.00 -1.78 -17.34
N ASP A 411 34.79 -2.69 -16.76
CA ASP A 411 35.60 -3.64 -17.54
C ASP A 411 34.74 -4.63 -18.36
N GLU A 412 33.51 -4.86 -17.94
CA GLU A 412 32.48 -5.64 -18.65
C GLU A 412 31.73 -4.83 -19.71
N GLY A 413 32.02 -3.52 -19.86
CA GLY A 413 31.39 -2.64 -20.84
C GLY A 413 30.09 -1.99 -20.40
N ILE A 414 29.73 -2.02 -19.12
CA ILE A 414 28.58 -1.31 -18.58
C ILE A 414 28.91 0.17 -18.44
N HIS A 415 28.03 1.05 -18.92
CA HIS A 415 28.33 2.48 -18.98
C HIS A 415 27.93 3.22 -17.71
N TRP A 416 26.89 2.77 -16.98
CA TRP A 416 26.34 3.52 -15.85
C TRP A 416 26.29 2.73 -14.55
N GLY A 417 26.72 3.39 -13.46
CA GLY A 417 26.46 2.98 -12.09
C GLY A 417 25.46 3.94 -11.42
N ASN A 418 24.60 3.44 -10.56
CA ASN A 418 23.62 4.24 -9.83
C ASN A 418 23.62 3.83 -8.35
N MET A 419 23.70 4.79 -7.44
CA MET A 419 23.59 4.53 -5.99
C MET A 419 22.18 4.88 -5.44
N GLY A 420 21.22 5.04 -6.31
CA GLY A 420 19.81 5.27 -5.98
C GLY A 420 19.49 6.68 -5.49
N LEU A 421 18.25 6.83 -5.08
CA LEU A 421 17.63 8.10 -4.74
C LEU A 421 18.23 8.74 -3.49
N SER A 422 18.54 10.04 -3.59
CA SER A 422 18.66 10.95 -2.46
C SER A 422 17.31 11.67 -2.30
N PRO A 423 16.44 11.16 -1.40
CA PRO A 423 15.09 11.69 -1.29
C PRO A 423 15.12 13.16 -0.90
N LEU A 424 14.23 13.93 -1.54
CA LEU A 424 13.93 15.31 -1.20
C LEU A 424 15.11 16.30 -1.33
N TYR A 425 16.20 15.85 -1.96
CA TYR A 425 17.29 16.75 -2.29
C TYR A 425 16.90 17.66 -3.47
N ASN A 426 17.22 18.96 -3.35
CA ASN A 426 17.02 19.97 -4.38
C ASN A 426 15.57 20.06 -4.91
N ILE A 427 14.56 19.98 -3.99
CA ILE A 427 13.13 20.00 -4.35
C ILE A 427 12.61 21.42 -4.53
N ALA A 428 13.11 22.40 -3.77
CA ALA A 428 12.58 23.75 -3.73
C ALA A 428 13.46 24.70 -4.55
N ASP A 429 12.98 25.09 -5.71
CA ASP A 429 13.27 26.44 -6.21
C ASP A 429 12.42 27.40 -5.37
N LYS A 430 13.06 28.16 -4.47
CA LYS A 430 12.37 28.94 -3.42
C LYS A 430 11.32 29.93 -3.95
N ASP A 431 11.38 30.26 -5.23
CA ASP A 431 10.52 31.27 -5.87
C ASP A 431 9.36 30.71 -6.72
N LYS A 432 9.32 29.39 -7.01
CA LYS A 432 8.31 28.77 -7.88
C LYS A 432 7.61 27.54 -7.29
N SER A 433 7.78 27.25 -6.00
CA SER A 433 7.26 26.04 -5.41
C SER A 433 5.73 26.05 -5.27
N THR A 434 5.10 24.99 -5.79
CA THR A 434 3.67 24.73 -5.59
C THR A 434 3.37 24.41 -4.12
N PHE A 435 2.10 24.52 -3.72
CA PHE A 435 1.66 24.14 -2.36
C PHE A 435 2.08 22.69 -2.02
N THR A 436 2.07 21.81 -3.00
CA THR A 436 2.45 20.40 -2.85
C THR A 436 3.95 20.25 -2.57
N GLU A 437 4.80 21.01 -3.26
CA GLU A 437 6.25 21.02 -3.02
C GLU A 437 6.60 21.59 -1.65
N LYS A 438 5.87 22.63 -1.20
CA LYS A 438 5.99 23.17 0.16
C LYS A 438 5.58 22.15 1.22
N LEU A 439 4.52 21.40 0.97
CA LEU A 439 4.08 20.30 1.85
C LEU A 439 5.13 19.19 1.91
N PHE A 440 5.72 18.82 0.78
CA PHE A 440 6.82 17.85 0.75
C PHE A 440 8.08 18.36 1.43
N ALA A 441 8.45 19.61 1.24
CA ALA A 441 9.56 20.23 1.95
C ALA A 441 9.32 20.23 3.47
N TYR A 442 8.11 20.56 3.91
CA TYR A 442 7.71 20.49 5.32
C TYR A 442 7.77 19.05 5.88
N ILE A 443 7.25 18.06 5.14
CA ILE A 443 7.34 16.64 5.52
C ILE A 443 8.81 16.22 5.62
N TYR A 444 9.63 16.66 4.69
CA TYR A 444 11.07 16.39 4.68
C TYR A 444 11.80 16.95 5.90
N GLU A 445 11.59 18.22 6.19
CA GLU A 445 12.23 18.88 7.33
C GLU A 445 11.86 18.20 8.65
N ASN A 446 10.59 17.80 8.80
CA ASN A 446 10.11 17.17 10.03
C ASN A 446 10.38 15.65 10.11
N MET A 447 10.56 14.95 8.98
CA MET A 447 10.92 13.51 8.96
C MET A 447 12.42 13.26 8.86
N ASN A 448 13.23 14.29 8.61
CA ASN A 448 14.68 14.15 8.48
C ASN A 448 15.35 13.63 9.77
N GLU A 449 14.82 13.99 10.94
CA GLU A 449 15.33 13.45 12.22
C GLU A 449 15.18 11.93 12.32
N SER A 450 14.06 11.37 11.78
CA SER A 450 13.78 9.93 11.83
C SER A 450 14.47 9.12 10.72
N TYR A 451 14.67 9.71 9.54
CA TYR A 451 15.18 8.98 8.35
C TYR A 451 16.59 9.38 7.91
N GLY A 452 17.14 10.50 8.40
CA GLY A 452 18.51 10.92 8.11
C GLY A 452 18.79 11.21 6.62
N PHE A 453 17.83 11.74 5.87
CA PHE A 453 17.94 11.99 4.43
C PHE A 453 19.14 12.85 4.03
N GLN A 454 19.46 13.90 4.81
CA GLN A 454 20.64 14.72 4.59
C GLN A 454 21.95 13.92 4.74
N LYS A 455 22.01 13.02 5.76
CA LYS A 455 23.17 12.14 5.95
C LYS A 455 23.32 11.19 4.78
N LEU A 456 22.19 10.68 4.21
CA LEU A 456 22.21 9.81 3.03
C LEU A 456 22.75 10.55 1.80
N HIS A 457 22.32 11.80 1.57
CA HIS A 457 22.84 12.60 0.47
C HIS A 457 24.36 12.83 0.60
N HIS A 458 24.83 13.32 1.74
CA HIS A 458 26.26 13.50 1.99
C HIS A 458 27.08 12.21 1.88
N ALA A 459 26.47 11.07 2.27
CA ALA A 459 27.12 9.76 2.11
C ALA A 459 27.30 9.37 0.64
N LYS A 460 26.46 9.86 -0.27
CA LYS A 460 26.57 9.65 -1.72
C LYS A 460 27.44 10.70 -2.41
N GLU A 461 27.30 11.95 -2.00
CA GLU A 461 28.05 13.08 -2.56
C GLU A 461 29.56 12.89 -2.49
N LYS A 462 30.08 12.24 -1.43
CA LYS A 462 31.52 11.97 -1.26
C LYS A 462 32.15 11.11 -2.37
N TYR A 463 31.31 10.34 -3.12
CA TYR A 463 31.77 9.56 -4.28
C TYR A 463 31.91 10.41 -5.54
N ALA A 464 31.55 11.69 -5.51
CA ALA A 464 31.55 12.63 -6.62
C ALA A 464 30.80 12.10 -7.86
N PRO A 465 29.48 11.89 -7.75
CA PRO A 465 28.69 11.39 -8.87
C PRO A 465 28.80 12.31 -10.09
N THR A 466 28.73 11.73 -11.27
CA THR A 466 28.79 12.45 -12.52
C THR A 466 27.53 13.30 -12.72
N HIS A 467 26.36 12.71 -12.38
CA HIS A 467 25.07 13.35 -12.53
C HIS A 467 24.18 13.09 -11.33
N TRP A 468 23.34 14.10 -11.03
CA TRP A 468 22.18 13.99 -10.17
C TRP A 468 20.94 14.06 -11.04
N ILE A 469 20.23 12.92 -11.21
CA ILE A 469 19.10 12.80 -12.13
C ILE A 469 17.80 12.91 -11.36
N PRO A 470 16.92 13.90 -11.69
CA PRO A 470 15.68 14.12 -10.95
C PRO A 470 14.72 12.93 -11.06
N ARG A 471 14.01 12.66 -9.97
CA ARG A 471 12.93 11.67 -9.84
C ARG A 471 11.66 12.36 -9.37
N TYR A 472 10.51 11.86 -9.84
CA TYR A 472 9.24 12.51 -9.61
C TYR A 472 8.21 11.54 -9.04
N LEU A 473 7.17 12.11 -8.43
CA LEU A 473 5.87 11.50 -8.23
C LEU A 473 4.95 11.97 -9.36
N ALA A 474 4.25 11.05 -10.00
CA ALA A 474 3.18 11.38 -10.93
C ALA A 474 1.85 10.89 -10.36
N PHE A 475 0.84 11.75 -10.26
CA PHE A 475 -0.44 11.43 -9.62
C PHE A 475 -1.64 11.95 -10.38
N TYR A 476 -2.74 11.20 -10.29
CA TYR A 476 -4.00 11.53 -10.94
C TYR A 476 -5.19 11.10 -10.06
N PRO A 477 -6.26 11.92 -9.94
CA PRO A 477 -6.39 13.28 -10.46
C PRO A 477 -5.64 14.33 -9.62
N LYS A 478 -5.50 15.53 -10.15
CA LYS A 478 -5.07 16.72 -9.39
C LYS A 478 -6.20 17.24 -8.50
N PRO A 479 -5.88 17.94 -7.38
CA PRO A 479 -4.57 18.15 -6.77
C PRO A 479 -4.07 16.94 -5.95
N PHE A 480 -2.82 17.00 -5.44
CA PHE A 480 -2.26 15.98 -4.55
C PHE A 480 -3.07 15.90 -3.25
N SER A 481 -3.70 14.76 -3.00
CA SER A 481 -4.63 14.58 -1.88
C SER A 481 -3.93 13.98 -0.64
N PRO A 482 -4.47 14.20 0.59
CA PRO A 482 -3.96 13.51 1.79
C PRO A 482 -4.02 11.97 1.67
N ARG A 483 -4.92 11.44 0.85
CA ARG A 483 -5.03 10.00 0.56
C ARG A 483 -3.81 9.50 -0.22
N LEU A 484 -3.32 10.27 -1.19
CA LEU A 484 -2.10 9.97 -1.95
C LEU A 484 -0.87 9.99 -1.02
N ALA A 485 -0.77 10.99 -0.14
CA ALA A 485 0.31 11.06 0.85
C ALA A 485 0.31 9.84 1.79
N LEU A 486 -0.86 9.49 2.31
CA LEU A 486 -1.02 8.31 3.17
C LEU A 486 -0.69 7.00 2.44
N ALA A 487 -1.07 6.88 1.15
CA ALA A 487 -0.75 5.72 0.33
C ALA A 487 0.75 5.60 0.08
N LEU A 488 1.44 6.72 -0.21
CA LEU A 488 2.89 6.76 -0.38
C LEU A 488 3.63 6.25 0.86
N VAL A 489 3.25 6.71 2.06
CA VAL A 489 3.88 6.28 3.30
C VAL A 489 3.58 4.82 3.61
N ARG A 490 2.34 4.37 3.41
CA ARG A 490 1.91 3.00 3.72
C ARG A 490 2.43 1.95 2.74
N CYS A 491 2.64 2.28 1.46
CA CYS A 491 3.23 1.32 0.54
C CYS A 491 4.69 0.99 0.90
N GLN A 492 5.40 1.96 1.45
CA GLN A 492 6.81 1.79 1.88
C GLN A 492 6.95 1.15 3.27
N ASN A 493 5.90 1.24 4.13
CA ASN A 493 5.93 0.75 5.51
C ASN A 493 4.70 -0.10 5.83
N LYS A 494 4.80 -1.43 5.69
CA LYS A 494 3.70 -2.36 6.02
C LYS A 494 3.29 -2.38 7.50
N THR A 495 4.20 -2.03 8.39
CA THR A 495 3.96 -2.05 9.86
C THR A 495 3.19 -0.85 10.39
N GLY A 496 2.84 0.10 9.51
CA GLY A 496 1.85 1.15 9.76
C GLY A 496 2.37 2.37 10.52
N ILE A 497 1.83 3.51 10.09
CA ILE A 497 2.03 4.85 10.68
C ILE A 497 1.79 4.89 12.20
N SER A 498 0.94 4.00 12.75
CA SER A 498 0.60 3.97 14.18
C SER A 498 1.83 3.80 15.08
N LYS A 499 2.82 3.01 14.69
CA LYS A 499 4.05 2.84 15.47
C LYS A 499 5.02 4.01 15.32
N ILE A 500 5.07 4.64 14.14
CA ILE A 500 5.92 5.82 13.89
C ILE A 500 5.38 7.01 14.68
N VAL A 501 4.07 7.28 14.58
CA VAL A 501 3.41 8.38 15.31
C VAL A 501 3.43 8.13 16.83
N LEU A 502 3.17 6.89 17.29
CA LEU A 502 3.29 6.57 18.73
C LEU A 502 4.73 6.73 19.22
N SER A 503 5.75 6.27 18.48
CA SER A 503 7.14 6.42 18.93
C SER A 503 7.60 7.87 19.00
N GLU A 504 7.08 8.76 18.14
CA GLU A 504 7.38 10.20 18.22
C GLU A 504 6.61 10.91 19.33
N VAL A 505 5.35 10.53 19.58
CA VAL A 505 4.56 11.08 20.69
C VAL A 505 5.18 10.67 22.03
N PHE A 506 5.66 9.44 22.17
CA PHE A 506 6.33 8.99 23.42
C PHE A 506 7.74 9.57 23.57
N LYS A 507 8.49 9.83 22.50
CA LYS A 507 9.80 10.52 22.57
C LYS A 507 9.70 12.01 22.93
N LYS A 508 8.58 12.68 22.64
CA LYS A 508 8.34 14.08 23.07
C LYS A 508 7.83 14.21 24.50
N GLY A 509 7.44 13.13 25.17
CA GLY A 509 7.03 13.11 26.58
C GLY A 509 8.19 12.97 27.58
N ASP A 510 9.40 12.65 27.11
CA ASP A 510 10.62 12.45 27.94
C ASP A 510 11.67 13.59 27.77
N LYS A 511 11.25 14.75 27.29
CA LYS A 511 12.11 15.96 27.28
C LYS A 511 11.51 17.10 28.09
#